data_cce7c9ca2fc7b72b896845a67b6c19c6
#
_entry.id   cce7c9ca2fc7b72b896845a67b6c19c6
#
_cell.length_a   1.000
_cell.length_b   1.000
_cell.length_c   1.000
_cell.angle_alpha   90.00
_cell.angle_beta   90.00
_cell.angle_gamma   90.00
#
_symmetry.space_group_name_H-M   'P 1'
#
loop_
_entity.id
_entity.type
_entity.pdbx_description
1 polymer ?
#
loop_
_entity_poly.entity_id
_entity_poly.type
_entity_poly.pdbx_seq_one_letter_code
_entity_poly.pdbx_strand_id
1 'polypeptide(L)'
;VLWIVAGFLSAFYIYLFFFGVISNVLGAGPLFTGRPVLLRFTLAGIVVGVSVGVLNVFVLPGLLKNMNFLLTLFVGTMFDVALSLVALFCVVLAEEYIMLFERPELFSVPDRLKSFFFAEFYVLLFYLPLVSLVVNYMGLLIQRIGERTFWNAVKGTYHTPHEEERVFMFLDLYGSTAIAQRLGHREYHDLLHEVFNDISCPVSTYRGEVYQYVGDSVVITWNMHEGTRQMNCIRCYFEIAERLALSRHLYEERYGVVPHFKAGLHAGKVTAGEVGEDKREIVFHGDTVNTAARIEDECSELDEAILLSEELLFLFPVRLLKNYTTRYKGSITLRGRFTPISLYSISPKNSVVSREWEACSRCPGERC
;
A
#
# COMPACT_ATOMS: atom_id res chain seq x y z
N VAL A 1 3.75 7.82 7.81
CA VAL A 1 4.35 8.70 8.82
C VAL A 1 3.36 9.05 9.93
N LEU A 2 2.13 9.54 9.63
CA LEU A 2 1.17 10.02 10.64
C LEU A 2 0.82 8.99 11.72
N TRP A 3 0.59 7.72 11.37
CA TRP A 3 0.26 6.68 12.35
C TRP A 3 1.46 6.32 13.25
N ILE A 4 2.69 6.43 12.74
CA ILE A 4 3.92 6.23 13.51
C ILE A 4 4.07 7.36 14.54
N VAL A 5 3.84 8.61 14.11
CA VAL A 5 3.82 9.77 15.02
C VAL A 5 2.77 9.58 16.10
N ALA A 6 1.56 9.18 15.75
CA ALA A 6 0.48 8.90 16.70
C ALA A 6 0.86 7.78 17.68
N GLY A 7 1.52 6.72 17.19
CA GLY A 7 2.02 5.62 18.01
C GLY A 7 3.03 6.07 19.05
N PHE A 8 4.03 6.84 18.66
CA PHE A 8 5.02 7.38 19.59
C PHE A 8 4.43 8.41 20.57
N LEU A 9 3.53 9.29 20.10
CA LEU A 9 2.81 10.21 21.00
C LEU A 9 2.00 9.45 22.04
N SER A 10 1.22 8.47 21.62
CA SER A 10 0.43 7.64 22.55
C SER A 10 1.33 6.93 23.56
N ALA A 11 2.45 6.38 23.10
CA ALA A 11 3.43 5.74 23.96
C ALA A 11 4.03 6.71 24.99
N PHE A 12 4.40 7.93 24.60
CA PHE A 12 4.89 8.93 25.53
C PHE A 12 3.85 9.32 26.60
N TYR A 13 2.55 9.45 26.22
CA TYR A 13 1.49 9.73 27.19
C TYR A 13 1.22 8.54 28.12
N ILE A 14 1.26 7.31 27.63
CA ILE A 14 1.17 6.10 28.44
C ILE A 14 2.33 6.05 29.44
N TYR A 15 3.54 6.33 28.98
CA TYR A 15 4.73 6.44 29.84
C TYR A 15 4.53 7.46 30.95
N LEU A 16 4.08 8.69 30.64
CA LEU A 16 3.80 9.72 31.61
C LEU A 16 2.75 9.30 32.65
N PHE A 17 1.69 8.65 32.20
CA PHE A 17 0.63 8.16 33.06
C PHE A 17 1.18 7.13 34.06
N PHE A 18 1.88 6.11 33.60
CA PHE A 18 2.45 5.07 34.45
C PHE A 18 3.53 5.64 35.40
N PHE A 19 4.39 6.50 34.89
CA PHE A 19 5.41 7.14 35.72
C PHE A 19 4.78 8.03 36.81
N GLY A 20 3.72 8.78 36.50
CA GLY A 20 2.95 9.56 37.45
C GLY A 20 2.30 8.70 38.55
N VAL A 21 1.72 7.56 38.15
CA VAL A 21 1.14 6.58 39.10
C VAL A 21 2.22 6.00 40.01
N ILE A 22 3.35 5.55 39.45
CA ILE A 22 4.45 4.96 40.21
C ILE A 22 5.06 6.00 41.17
N SER A 23 5.29 7.23 40.72
CA SER A 23 5.80 8.33 41.53
C SER A 23 4.89 8.64 42.73
N ASN A 24 3.57 8.65 42.53
CA ASN A 24 2.60 8.83 43.60
C ASN A 24 2.59 7.66 44.60
N VAL A 25 2.68 6.41 44.12
CA VAL A 25 2.72 5.21 44.97
C VAL A 25 4.00 5.17 45.82
N LEU A 26 5.13 5.61 45.26
CA LEU A 26 6.42 5.65 45.95
C LEU A 26 6.59 6.89 46.87
N GLY A 27 5.60 7.77 46.94
CA GLY A 27 5.63 8.96 47.81
C GLY A 27 6.60 10.06 47.34
N ALA A 28 7.05 9.99 46.06
CA ALA A 28 8.01 10.96 45.51
C ALA A 28 7.38 12.33 45.16
N GLY A 29 6.09 12.53 45.46
CA GLY A 29 5.33 13.76 45.18
C GLY A 29 4.99 13.93 43.66
N PRO A 30 4.18 14.93 43.29
CA PRO A 30 3.75 15.15 41.91
C PRO A 30 4.90 15.81 41.12
N LEU A 31 5.89 15.01 40.72
CA LEU A 31 7.03 15.47 39.91
C LEU A 31 6.62 15.92 38.50
N PHE A 32 5.39 15.60 38.02
CA PHE A 32 5.03 15.73 36.62
C PHE A 32 3.63 16.34 36.32
N THR A 33 3.09 17.21 37.20
CA THR A 33 1.73 17.76 37.01
C THR A 33 1.64 19.17 36.43
N GLY A 34 2.69 19.67 35.77
CA GLY A 34 2.69 21.03 35.23
C GLY A 34 2.48 21.05 33.70
N ARG A 35 1.77 22.09 33.15
CA ARG A 35 1.68 22.38 31.72
C ARG A 35 3.03 22.28 30.99
N PRO A 36 4.18 22.72 31.51
CA PRO A 36 5.46 22.62 30.82
C PRO A 36 5.92 21.17 30.60
N VAL A 37 5.62 20.24 31.50
CA VAL A 37 6.00 18.82 31.36
C VAL A 37 5.21 18.17 30.22
N LEU A 38 3.90 18.38 30.20
CA LEU A 38 3.06 17.87 29.08
C LEU A 38 3.52 18.40 27.72
N LEU A 39 3.86 19.70 27.64
CA LEU A 39 4.34 20.30 26.39
C LEU A 39 5.67 19.67 25.95
N ARG A 40 6.60 19.41 26.85
CA ARG A 40 7.90 18.78 26.57
C ARG A 40 7.74 17.39 26.00
N PHE A 41 6.95 16.54 26.65
CA PHE A 41 6.72 15.17 26.18
C PHE A 41 5.96 15.14 24.87
N THR A 42 5.05 16.09 24.63
CA THR A 42 4.39 16.22 23.33
C THR A 42 5.38 16.59 22.22
N LEU A 43 6.25 17.57 22.47
CA LEU A 43 7.29 17.97 21.50
C LEU A 43 8.29 16.83 21.25
N ALA A 44 8.76 16.17 22.31
CA ALA A 44 9.65 15.03 22.18
C ALA A 44 9.00 13.89 21.38
N GLY A 45 7.75 13.55 21.68
CA GLY A 45 7.00 12.54 20.95
C GLY A 45 6.80 12.87 19.45
N ILE A 46 6.54 14.14 19.14
CA ILE A 46 6.44 14.60 17.75
C ILE A 46 7.79 14.49 17.04
N VAL A 47 8.86 14.98 17.65
CA VAL A 47 10.21 14.95 17.05
C VAL A 47 10.66 13.51 16.81
N VAL A 48 10.54 12.63 17.81
CA VAL A 48 10.87 11.21 17.70
C VAL A 48 10.00 10.55 16.65
N GLY A 49 8.67 10.72 16.73
CA GLY A 49 7.72 10.07 15.82
C GLY A 49 7.91 10.51 14.38
N VAL A 50 8.19 11.78 14.11
CA VAL A 50 8.48 12.28 12.75
C VAL A 50 9.80 11.71 12.25
N SER A 51 10.86 11.75 13.07
CA SER A 51 12.19 11.26 12.68
C SER A 51 12.16 9.75 12.34
N VAL A 52 11.55 8.95 13.22
CA VAL A 52 11.36 7.52 13.02
C VAL A 52 10.42 7.25 11.85
N GLY A 53 9.34 8.03 11.71
CA GLY A 53 8.41 7.88 10.60
C GLY A 53 9.04 8.14 9.23
N VAL A 54 9.89 9.17 9.12
CA VAL A 54 10.66 9.44 7.89
C VAL A 54 11.64 8.31 7.60
N LEU A 55 12.37 7.84 8.60
CA LEU A 55 13.30 6.73 8.46
C LEU A 55 12.60 5.46 7.95
N ASN A 56 11.50 5.06 8.59
CA ASN A 56 10.76 3.85 8.27
C ASN A 56 10.06 3.88 6.91
N VAL A 57 9.63 5.05 6.44
CA VAL A 57 8.89 5.15 5.17
C VAL A 57 9.82 5.36 3.97
N PHE A 58 10.88 6.15 4.11
CA PHE A 58 11.70 6.57 2.98
C PHE A 58 13.08 5.91 2.91
N VAL A 59 13.66 5.50 4.03
CA VAL A 59 15.04 5.01 4.08
C VAL A 59 15.11 3.50 4.26
N LEU A 60 14.47 2.97 5.29
CA LEU A 60 14.54 1.55 5.66
C LEU A 60 14.05 0.58 4.57
N PRO A 61 12.96 0.85 3.83
CA PRO A 61 12.50 -0.07 2.78
C PRO A 61 13.56 -0.32 1.71
N GLY A 62 14.33 0.72 1.35
CA GLY A 62 15.44 0.58 0.39
C GLY A 62 16.61 -0.23 0.93
N LEU A 63 16.97 -0.02 2.20
CA LEU A 63 18.10 -0.69 2.84
C LEU A 63 17.81 -2.16 3.19
N LEU A 64 16.57 -2.47 3.56
CA LEU A 64 16.18 -3.78 4.11
C LEU A 64 15.44 -4.67 3.11
N LYS A 65 15.34 -4.27 1.84
CA LYS A 65 14.59 -4.95 0.78
C LYS A 65 14.90 -6.45 0.66
N ASN A 66 16.16 -6.86 0.88
CA ASN A 66 16.62 -8.22 0.69
C ASN A 66 16.73 -9.02 2.01
N MET A 67 16.27 -8.45 3.12
CA MET A 67 16.37 -9.10 4.44
C MET A 67 15.11 -9.91 4.76
N ASN A 68 15.28 -10.98 5.55
CA ASN A 68 14.15 -11.74 6.05
C ASN A 68 13.37 -10.95 7.12
N PHE A 69 12.14 -11.37 7.39
CA PHE A 69 11.21 -10.67 8.28
C PHE A 69 11.80 -10.36 9.67
N LEU A 70 12.41 -11.36 10.32
CA LEU A 70 12.95 -11.20 11.67
C LEU A 70 14.14 -10.23 11.69
N LEU A 71 15.01 -10.31 10.67
CA LEU A 71 16.15 -9.43 10.56
C LEU A 71 15.72 -7.99 10.26
N THR A 72 14.74 -7.80 9.38
CA THR A 72 14.13 -6.48 9.10
C THR A 72 13.54 -5.88 10.35
N LEU A 73 12.78 -6.64 11.13
CA LEU A 73 12.19 -6.22 12.39
C LEU A 73 13.26 -5.81 13.41
N PHE A 74 14.29 -6.65 13.59
CA PHE A 74 15.38 -6.40 14.53
C PHE A 74 16.19 -5.15 14.15
N VAL A 75 16.67 -5.10 12.90
CA VAL A 75 17.50 -3.99 12.41
C VAL A 75 16.68 -2.68 12.41
N GLY A 76 15.43 -2.70 11.93
CA GLY A 76 14.54 -1.54 11.98
C GLY A 76 14.36 -1.03 13.41
N THR A 77 14.10 -1.92 14.36
CA THR A 77 13.96 -1.55 15.79
C THR A 77 15.26 -0.94 16.35
N MET A 78 16.42 -1.47 15.99
CA MET A 78 17.71 -0.91 16.44
C MET A 78 17.94 0.50 15.88
N PHE A 79 17.64 0.73 14.61
CA PHE A 79 17.73 2.07 14.00
C PHE A 79 16.76 3.06 14.66
N ASP A 80 15.53 2.64 14.92
CA ASP A 80 14.52 3.49 15.57
C ASP A 80 14.92 3.86 16.99
N VAL A 81 15.44 2.92 17.77
CA VAL A 81 15.94 3.17 19.13
C VAL A 81 17.11 4.13 19.11
N ALA A 82 18.10 3.90 18.24
CA ALA A 82 19.25 4.78 18.12
C ALA A 82 18.83 6.21 17.74
N LEU A 83 17.97 6.35 16.75
CA LEU A 83 17.45 7.65 16.31
C LEU A 83 16.61 8.33 17.40
N SER A 84 15.77 7.56 18.11
CA SER A 84 14.95 8.08 19.21
C SER A 84 15.81 8.59 20.36
N LEU A 85 16.88 7.89 20.73
CA LEU A 85 17.81 8.33 21.77
C LEU A 85 18.55 9.61 21.38
N VAL A 86 18.98 9.71 20.11
CA VAL A 86 19.60 10.94 19.59
C VAL A 86 18.61 12.10 19.60
N ALA A 87 17.40 11.89 19.12
CA ALA A 87 16.36 12.92 19.11
C ALA A 87 16.01 13.41 20.51
N LEU A 88 15.84 12.49 21.47
CA LEU A 88 15.61 12.84 22.87
C LEU A 88 16.78 13.61 23.49
N PHE A 89 18.01 13.18 23.22
CA PHE A 89 19.20 13.89 23.67
C PHE A 89 19.24 15.34 23.14
N CYS A 90 18.92 15.53 21.85
CA CYS A 90 18.81 16.87 21.25
C CYS A 90 17.71 17.72 21.92
N VAL A 91 16.56 17.13 22.26
CA VAL A 91 15.47 17.83 22.97
C VAL A 91 15.94 18.27 24.35
N VAL A 92 16.61 17.40 25.12
CA VAL A 92 17.16 17.71 26.43
C VAL A 92 18.20 18.83 26.34
N LEU A 93 19.12 18.77 25.37
CA LEU A 93 20.11 19.83 25.16
C LEU A 93 19.45 21.18 24.81
N ALA A 94 18.42 21.16 23.96
CA ALA A 94 17.69 22.37 23.59
C ALA A 94 16.98 22.99 24.80
N GLU A 95 16.40 22.16 25.67
CA GLU A 95 15.78 22.62 26.91
C GLU A 95 16.82 23.24 27.88
N GLU A 96 17.97 22.61 28.03
CA GLU A 96 19.04 23.15 28.88
C GLU A 96 19.57 24.48 28.34
N TYR A 97 19.68 24.61 27.01
CA TYR A 97 20.08 25.85 26.35
C TYR A 97 19.07 26.97 26.59
N ILE A 98 17.77 26.69 26.50
CA ILE A 98 16.69 27.67 26.79
C ILE A 98 16.71 28.08 28.25
N MET A 99 16.90 27.13 29.21
CA MET A 99 16.98 27.41 30.64
C MET A 99 18.20 28.25 31.00
N LEU A 100 19.34 28.04 30.33
CA LEU A 100 20.54 28.87 30.54
C LEU A 100 20.27 30.33 30.18
N PHE A 101 19.42 30.57 29.15
CA PHE A 101 19.08 31.93 28.70
C PHE A 101 18.08 32.63 29.63
N GLU A 102 17.07 31.86 30.13
CA GLU A 102 15.99 32.42 30.95
C GLU A 102 16.36 32.62 32.45
N ARG A 103 17.18 31.70 33.03
CA ARG A 103 17.51 31.67 34.42
C ARG A 103 18.94 31.17 34.69
N PRO A 104 19.96 31.94 34.37
CA PRO A 104 21.36 31.48 34.50
C PRO A 104 21.77 31.12 35.96
N GLU A 105 21.09 31.69 36.94
CA GLU A 105 21.40 31.45 38.36
C GLU A 105 21.00 30.05 38.87
N LEU A 106 20.08 29.36 38.17
CA LEU A 106 19.59 28.02 38.53
C LEU A 106 20.26 26.90 37.71
N PHE A 107 21.24 27.26 36.89
CA PHE A 107 21.83 26.35 35.92
C PHE A 107 22.94 25.50 36.59
N SER A 108 22.67 24.20 36.70
CA SER A 108 23.64 23.18 37.11
C SER A 108 23.60 22.01 36.14
N VAL A 109 24.36 22.11 35.07
CA VAL A 109 24.51 21.04 34.03
C VAL A 109 24.81 19.67 34.65
N PRO A 110 25.73 19.54 35.63
CA PRO A 110 26.10 18.22 36.12
C PRO A 110 24.96 17.47 36.82
N ASP A 111 24.09 18.17 37.55
CA ASP A 111 23.08 17.50 38.35
C ASP A 111 21.86 17.06 37.54
N ARG A 112 21.48 17.82 36.52
CA ARG A 112 20.38 17.43 35.61
C ARG A 112 20.77 16.35 34.62
N LEU A 113 21.97 16.42 34.05
CA LEU A 113 22.51 15.34 33.24
C LEU A 113 22.62 14.04 34.05
N LYS A 114 23.06 14.12 35.30
CA LYS A 114 23.08 12.98 36.20
C LYS A 114 21.68 12.42 36.45
N SER A 115 20.68 13.25 36.74
CA SER A 115 19.30 12.80 36.99
C SER A 115 18.70 12.15 35.75
N PHE A 116 18.93 12.73 34.56
CA PHE A 116 18.52 12.13 33.29
C PHE A 116 19.14 10.74 33.05
N PHE A 117 20.48 10.63 33.22
CA PHE A 117 21.17 9.36 32.99
C PHE A 117 20.87 8.31 34.07
N PHE A 118 20.56 8.69 35.32
CA PHE A 118 20.33 7.73 36.38
C PHE A 118 18.88 7.29 36.59
N ALA A 119 17.89 8.07 36.19
CA ALA A 119 16.49 7.72 36.39
C ALA A 119 15.72 7.54 35.03
N GLU A 120 15.78 8.55 34.18
CA GLU A 120 14.93 8.55 32.95
C GLU A 120 15.53 7.71 31.82
N PHE A 121 16.85 7.71 31.68
CA PHE A 121 17.56 7.00 30.62
C PHE A 121 17.31 5.48 30.67
N TYR A 122 17.37 4.86 31.84
CA TYR A 122 17.18 3.41 31.95
C TYR A 122 15.75 3.00 31.64
N VAL A 123 14.75 3.78 32.04
CA VAL A 123 13.36 3.51 31.71
C VAL A 123 13.15 3.66 30.20
N LEU A 124 13.70 4.71 29.60
CA LEU A 124 13.64 4.91 28.15
C LEU A 124 14.39 3.81 27.36
N LEU A 125 15.50 3.33 27.90
CA LEU A 125 16.28 2.25 27.28
C LEU A 125 15.51 0.93 27.16
N PHE A 126 14.60 0.64 28.08
CA PHE A 126 13.74 -0.55 28.00
C PHE A 126 12.42 -0.27 27.28
N TYR A 127 11.85 0.92 27.45
CA TYR A 127 10.56 1.28 26.92
C TYR A 127 10.59 1.57 25.39
N LEU A 128 11.58 2.32 24.93
CA LEU A 128 11.73 2.67 23.52
C LEU A 128 11.88 1.45 22.59
N PRO A 129 12.71 0.43 22.91
CA PRO A 129 12.78 -0.78 22.11
C PRO A 129 11.44 -1.51 22.01
N LEU A 130 10.68 -1.57 23.10
CA LEU A 130 9.37 -2.20 23.11
C LEU A 130 8.38 -1.46 22.19
N VAL A 131 8.31 -0.14 22.30
CA VAL A 131 7.45 0.69 21.42
C VAL A 131 7.87 0.58 19.97
N SER A 132 9.16 0.71 19.69
CA SER A 132 9.71 0.60 18.32
C SER A 132 9.45 -0.78 17.73
N LEU A 133 9.58 -1.83 18.52
CA LEU A 133 9.28 -3.20 18.11
C LEU A 133 7.80 -3.34 17.69
N VAL A 134 6.88 -2.83 18.50
CA VAL A 134 5.43 -2.87 18.19
C VAL A 134 5.12 -2.06 16.94
N VAL A 135 5.68 -0.85 16.81
CA VAL A 135 5.46 0.02 15.64
C VAL A 135 6.00 -0.63 14.37
N ASN A 136 7.22 -1.17 14.40
CA ASN A 136 7.81 -1.87 13.25
C ASN A 136 7.03 -3.13 12.89
N TYR A 137 6.66 -3.93 13.89
CA TYR A 137 5.85 -5.13 13.66
C TYR A 137 4.52 -4.81 13.00
N MET A 138 3.80 -3.79 13.48
CA MET A 138 2.56 -3.30 12.86
C MET A 138 2.80 -2.79 11.44
N GLY A 139 3.89 -2.05 11.19
CA GLY A 139 4.28 -1.59 9.87
C GLY A 139 4.49 -2.74 8.88
N LEU A 140 5.23 -3.76 9.30
CA LEU A 140 5.47 -4.96 8.48
C LEU A 140 4.20 -5.77 8.25
N LEU A 141 3.29 -5.86 9.21
CA LEU A 141 1.97 -6.48 9.02
C LEU A 141 1.14 -5.72 7.99
N ILE A 142 1.07 -4.38 8.12
CA ILE A 142 0.34 -3.53 7.17
C ILE A 142 0.88 -3.68 5.75
N GLN A 143 2.21 -3.76 5.59
CA GLN A 143 2.83 -3.99 4.28
C GLN A 143 2.48 -5.36 3.68
N ARG A 144 2.33 -6.40 4.51
CA ARG A 144 2.00 -7.76 4.04
C ARG A 144 0.53 -7.96 3.73
N ILE A 145 -0.35 -7.36 4.52
CA ILE A 145 -1.81 -7.56 4.42
C ILE A 145 -2.44 -6.50 3.52
N GLY A 146 -1.80 -5.32 3.40
CA GLY A 146 -2.35 -4.12 2.79
C GLY A 146 -3.04 -3.21 3.82
N GLU A 147 -2.82 -1.90 3.70
CA GLU A 147 -3.30 -0.92 4.70
C GLU A 147 -4.81 -0.96 4.88
N ARG A 148 -5.56 -1.00 3.77
CA ARG A 148 -7.03 -0.97 3.80
C ARG A 148 -7.59 -2.27 4.38
N THR A 149 -7.05 -3.42 3.99
CA THR A 149 -7.42 -4.74 4.52
C THR A 149 -7.16 -4.81 6.02
N PHE A 150 -6.00 -4.33 6.47
CA PHE A 150 -5.67 -4.26 7.89
C PHE A 150 -6.69 -3.43 8.69
N TRP A 151 -6.99 -2.21 8.24
CA TRP A 151 -7.94 -1.35 8.94
C TRP A 151 -9.38 -1.89 8.90
N ASN A 152 -9.78 -2.55 7.81
CA ASN A 152 -11.08 -3.22 7.72
C ASN A 152 -11.17 -4.41 8.69
N ALA A 153 -10.10 -5.18 8.82
CA ALA A 153 -10.02 -6.27 9.81
C ALA A 153 -10.10 -5.75 11.25
N VAL A 154 -9.35 -4.67 11.57
CA VAL A 154 -9.41 -4.03 12.91
C VAL A 154 -10.80 -3.50 13.22
N LYS A 155 -11.49 -2.90 12.25
CA LYS A 155 -12.85 -2.38 12.40
C LYS A 155 -13.93 -3.48 12.39
N GLY A 156 -13.57 -4.72 12.01
CA GLY A 156 -14.52 -5.82 11.83
C GLY A 156 -15.51 -5.60 10.69
N THR A 157 -15.15 -4.79 9.68
CA THR A 157 -16.07 -4.37 8.60
C THR A 157 -16.67 -5.56 7.85
N TYR A 158 -15.91 -6.63 7.66
CA TYR A 158 -16.30 -7.82 6.90
C TYR A 158 -16.65 -9.03 7.77
N HIS A 159 -16.72 -8.86 9.08
CA HIS A 159 -17.10 -9.94 10.00
C HIS A 159 -18.53 -10.44 9.76
N THR A 160 -19.44 -9.53 9.40
CA THR A 160 -20.77 -9.86 8.88
C THR A 160 -20.78 -9.60 7.38
N PRO A 161 -21.15 -10.62 6.54
CA PRO A 161 -21.23 -10.42 5.10
C PRO A 161 -22.24 -9.30 4.77
N HIS A 162 -21.88 -8.42 3.84
CA HIS A 162 -22.75 -7.33 3.38
C HIS A 162 -22.61 -7.10 1.88
N GLU A 163 -23.63 -6.54 1.28
CA GLU A 163 -23.60 -6.17 -0.13
C GLU A 163 -22.92 -4.81 -0.32
N GLU A 164 -22.04 -4.73 -1.30
CA GLU A 164 -21.42 -3.48 -1.73
C GLU A 164 -21.27 -3.44 -3.26
N GLU A 165 -21.15 -2.24 -3.80
CA GLU A 165 -20.93 -2.04 -5.23
C GLU A 165 -19.46 -1.78 -5.51
N ARG A 166 -18.89 -2.59 -6.42
CA ARG A 166 -17.48 -2.54 -6.77
C ARG A 166 -17.24 -2.59 -8.28
N VAL A 167 -16.08 -2.07 -8.68
CA VAL A 167 -15.48 -2.30 -9.99
C VAL A 167 -14.39 -3.34 -9.83
N PHE A 168 -14.37 -4.34 -10.72
CA PHE A 168 -13.29 -5.33 -10.82
C PHE A 168 -12.59 -5.18 -12.17
N MET A 169 -11.27 -5.32 -12.13
CA MET A 169 -10.41 -5.44 -13.30
C MET A 169 -9.56 -6.69 -13.14
N PHE A 170 -9.70 -7.59 -14.09
CA PHE A 170 -8.81 -8.72 -14.26
C PHE A 170 -7.74 -8.30 -15.27
N LEU A 171 -6.49 -8.43 -14.86
CA LEU A 171 -5.32 -8.18 -15.68
C LEU A 171 -4.62 -9.52 -15.91
N ASP A 172 -4.40 -9.91 -17.14
CA ASP A 172 -3.71 -11.14 -17.50
C ASP A 172 -2.53 -10.88 -18.43
N LEU A 173 -1.41 -11.56 -18.19
CA LEU A 173 -0.17 -11.38 -18.95
C LEU A 173 -0.31 -12.04 -20.32
N TYR A 174 -0.23 -11.24 -21.38
CA TYR A 174 -0.34 -11.73 -22.76
C TYR A 174 0.81 -12.70 -23.10
N GLY A 175 0.45 -13.88 -23.61
CA GLY A 175 1.44 -14.89 -24.03
C GLY A 175 2.24 -15.53 -22.88
N SER A 176 1.75 -15.47 -21.67
CA SER A 176 2.39 -15.94 -20.45
C SER A 176 2.93 -17.36 -20.52
N THR A 177 2.19 -18.28 -21.12
CA THR A 177 2.60 -19.68 -21.31
C THR A 177 3.88 -19.79 -22.16
N ALA A 178 3.97 -19.05 -23.26
CA ALA A 178 5.15 -19.05 -24.12
C ALA A 178 6.35 -18.38 -23.42
N ILE A 179 6.11 -17.31 -22.69
CA ILE A 179 7.11 -16.61 -21.87
C ILE A 179 7.66 -17.58 -20.80
N ALA A 180 6.79 -18.26 -20.06
CA ALA A 180 7.17 -19.22 -19.02
C ALA A 180 7.98 -20.38 -19.57
N GLN A 181 7.59 -20.93 -20.74
CA GLN A 181 8.34 -22.00 -21.42
C GLN A 181 9.75 -21.54 -21.85
N ARG A 182 9.89 -20.28 -22.29
CA ARG A 182 11.17 -19.73 -22.73
C ARG A 182 12.11 -19.41 -21.59
N LEU A 183 11.61 -18.79 -20.52
CA LEU A 183 12.42 -18.35 -19.38
C LEU A 183 12.68 -19.46 -18.35
N GLY A 184 11.81 -20.45 -18.29
CA GLY A 184 11.82 -21.42 -17.20
C GLY A 184 11.26 -20.85 -15.89
N HIS A 185 11.07 -21.72 -14.89
CA HIS A 185 10.28 -21.38 -13.70
C HIS A 185 10.85 -20.22 -12.87
N ARG A 186 12.17 -20.15 -12.71
CA ARG A 186 12.80 -19.16 -11.83
C ARG A 186 12.78 -17.77 -12.44
N GLU A 187 13.26 -17.63 -13.67
CA GLU A 187 13.31 -16.32 -14.34
C GLU A 187 11.90 -15.79 -14.63
N TYR A 188 10.95 -16.69 -14.91
CA TYR A 188 9.54 -16.32 -15.03
C TYR A 188 8.96 -15.79 -13.73
N HIS A 189 9.28 -16.41 -12.58
CA HIS A 189 8.88 -15.90 -11.28
C HIS A 189 9.51 -14.52 -10.99
N ASP A 190 10.79 -14.34 -11.32
CA ASP A 190 11.49 -13.05 -11.16
C ASP A 190 10.86 -11.96 -12.03
N LEU A 191 10.51 -12.29 -13.29
CA LEU A 191 9.77 -11.41 -14.18
C LEU A 191 8.43 -10.98 -13.57
N LEU A 192 7.60 -11.95 -13.13
CA LEU A 192 6.30 -11.65 -12.52
C LEU A 192 6.46 -10.76 -11.26
N HIS A 193 7.47 -11.03 -10.44
CA HIS A 193 7.75 -10.21 -9.25
C HIS A 193 8.06 -8.75 -9.62
N GLU A 194 8.87 -8.51 -10.65
CA GLU A 194 9.19 -7.15 -11.11
C GLU A 194 7.99 -6.44 -11.70
N VAL A 195 7.24 -7.13 -12.57
CA VAL A 195 6.02 -6.61 -13.19
C VAL A 195 4.97 -6.24 -12.15
N PHE A 196 4.73 -7.12 -11.16
CA PHE A 196 3.76 -6.84 -10.10
C PHE A 196 4.18 -5.67 -9.19
N ASN A 197 5.48 -5.47 -9.00
CA ASN A 197 5.99 -4.28 -8.31
C ASN A 197 5.71 -3.00 -9.12
N ASP A 198 5.88 -3.04 -10.45
CA ASP A 198 5.59 -1.91 -11.33
C ASP A 198 4.10 -1.57 -11.39
N ILE A 199 3.22 -2.59 -11.32
CA ILE A 199 1.76 -2.42 -11.24
C ILE A 199 1.32 -1.76 -9.93
N SER A 200 1.99 -2.03 -8.82
CA SER A 200 1.55 -1.60 -7.48
C SER A 200 1.41 -0.09 -7.34
N CYS A 201 2.32 0.68 -7.95
CA CYS A 201 2.31 2.14 -7.87
C CYS A 201 1.11 2.77 -8.61
N PRO A 202 0.80 2.43 -9.89
CA PRO A 202 -0.43 2.84 -10.56
C PRO A 202 -1.69 2.48 -9.78
N VAL A 203 -1.79 1.24 -9.28
CA VAL A 203 -2.96 0.79 -8.50
C VAL A 203 -3.19 1.70 -7.30
N SER A 204 -2.16 1.97 -6.52
CA SER A 204 -2.25 2.87 -5.36
C SER A 204 -2.57 4.31 -5.77
N THR A 205 -1.96 4.83 -6.84
CA THR A 205 -2.17 6.19 -7.35
C THR A 205 -3.63 6.42 -7.75
N TYR A 206 -4.24 5.44 -8.39
CA TYR A 206 -5.65 5.48 -8.81
C TYR A 206 -6.61 4.85 -7.81
N ARG A 207 -6.19 4.73 -6.54
CA ARG A 207 -7.01 4.28 -5.40
C ARG A 207 -7.61 2.89 -5.57
N GLY A 208 -6.95 2.03 -6.36
CA GLY A 208 -7.27 0.62 -6.48
C GLY A 208 -6.71 -0.18 -5.31
N GLU A 209 -7.22 -1.38 -5.19
CA GLU A 209 -6.75 -2.40 -4.25
C GLU A 209 -6.43 -3.65 -5.04
N VAL A 210 -5.23 -4.19 -4.88
CA VAL A 210 -4.96 -5.55 -5.36
C VAL A 210 -5.74 -6.50 -4.48
N TYR A 211 -6.71 -7.17 -5.07
CA TYR A 211 -7.53 -8.16 -4.38
C TYR A 211 -6.78 -9.50 -4.30
N GLN A 212 -6.24 -9.95 -5.42
CA GLN A 212 -5.57 -11.26 -5.49
C GLN A 212 -4.58 -11.31 -6.65
N TYR A 213 -3.49 -12.05 -6.46
CA TYR A 213 -2.61 -12.53 -7.51
C TYR A 213 -2.95 -14.00 -7.81
N VAL A 214 -3.24 -14.32 -9.06
CA VAL A 214 -3.63 -15.67 -9.49
C VAL A 214 -2.71 -16.09 -10.64
N GLY A 215 -1.60 -16.74 -10.31
CA GLY A 215 -0.58 -17.08 -11.31
C GLY A 215 0.07 -15.82 -11.88
N ASP A 216 -0.18 -15.58 -13.15
CA ASP A 216 0.25 -14.42 -13.94
C ASP A 216 -0.80 -13.32 -14.05
N SER A 217 -1.98 -13.56 -13.47
CA SER A 217 -3.08 -12.60 -13.46
C SER A 217 -3.12 -11.81 -12.15
N VAL A 218 -3.57 -10.56 -12.23
CA VAL A 218 -3.80 -9.68 -11.08
C VAL A 218 -5.25 -9.23 -11.09
N VAL A 219 -5.94 -9.45 -9.98
CA VAL A 219 -7.30 -8.93 -9.79
C VAL A 219 -7.23 -7.65 -8.97
N ILE A 220 -7.68 -6.55 -9.56
CA ILE A 220 -7.73 -5.24 -8.94
C ILE A 220 -9.18 -4.84 -8.74
N THR A 221 -9.48 -4.24 -7.60
CA THR A 221 -10.84 -3.80 -7.29
C THR A 221 -10.86 -2.37 -6.77
N TRP A 222 -11.98 -1.71 -6.98
CA TRP A 222 -12.30 -0.37 -6.47
C TRP A 222 -13.70 -0.40 -5.84
N ASN A 223 -13.91 0.41 -4.82
CA ASN A 223 -15.26 0.84 -4.49
C ASN A 223 -15.85 1.58 -5.71
N MET A 224 -17.14 1.41 -6.00
CA MET A 224 -17.81 1.98 -7.18
C MET A 224 -17.49 3.45 -7.41
N HIS A 225 -17.64 4.26 -6.36
CA HIS A 225 -17.38 5.70 -6.44
C HIS A 225 -15.92 6.02 -6.80
N GLU A 226 -14.96 5.33 -6.18
CA GLU A 226 -13.53 5.58 -6.44
C GLU A 226 -13.09 5.09 -7.82
N GLY A 227 -13.60 3.96 -8.28
CA GLY A 227 -13.28 3.41 -9.61
C GLY A 227 -13.83 4.26 -10.76
N THR A 228 -15.03 4.81 -10.60
CA THR A 228 -15.74 5.53 -11.68
C THR A 228 -15.52 7.04 -11.67
N ARG A 229 -15.27 7.66 -10.51
CA ARG A 229 -15.22 9.11 -10.28
C ARG A 229 -14.40 9.90 -11.31
N GLN A 230 -13.21 9.45 -11.63
CA GLN A 230 -12.32 10.05 -12.62
C GLN A 230 -11.89 9.03 -13.67
N MET A 231 -12.70 8.00 -13.88
CA MET A 231 -12.33 6.84 -14.66
C MET A 231 -11.05 6.17 -14.12
N ASN A 232 -10.88 6.15 -12.79
CA ASN A 232 -9.64 5.70 -12.16
C ASN A 232 -9.26 4.27 -12.57
N CYS A 233 -10.23 3.35 -12.72
CA CYS A 233 -9.96 2.00 -13.18
C CYS A 233 -9.38 1.96 -14.61
N ILE A 234 -9.88 2.81 -15.51
CA ILE A 234 -9.38 2.92 -16.89
C ILE A 234 -8.00 3.59 -16.92
N ARG A 235 -7.84 4.69 -16.16
CA ARG A 235 -6.56 5.41 -16.08
C ARG A 235 -5.47 4.55 -15.44
N CYS A 236 -5.83 3.73 -14.46
CA CYS A 236 -4.91 2.78 -13.84
C CYS A 236 -4.36 1.79 -14.88
N TYR A 237 -5.21 1.22 -15.73
CA TYR A 237 -4.78 0.31 -16.79
C TYR A 237 -3.78 0.98 -17.75
N PHE A 238 -4.10 2.18 -18.24
CA PHE A 238 -3.21 2.88 -19.19
C PHE A 238 -1.91 3.35 -18.54
N GLU A 239 -1.92 3.73 -17.29
CA GLU A 239 -0.70 4.05 -16.53
C GLU A 239 0.19 2.81 -16.34
N ILE A 240 -0.42 1.65 -16.05
CA ILE A 240 0.31 0.37 -16.01
C ILE A 240 0.98 0.10 -17.35
N ALA A 241 0.23 0.18 -18.44
CA ALA A 241 0.74 -0.08 -19.78
C ALA A 241 1.86 0.91 -20.17
N GLU A 242 1.69 2.20 -19.87
CA GLU A 242 2.71 3.23 -20.12
C GLU A 242 3.98 2.97 -19.30
N ARG A 243 3.84 2.60 -18.03
CA ARG A 243 4.98 2.32 -17.16
C ARG A 243 5.79 1.11 -17.65
N LEU A 244 5.12 0.05 -18.05
CA LEU A 244 5.78 -1.12 -18.65
C LEU A 244 6.47 -0.78 -19.97
N ALA A 245 5.84 0.06 -20.80
CA ALA A 245 6.44 0.56 -22.03
C ALA A 245 7.69 1.42 -21.78
N LEU A 246 7.67 2.28 -20.76
CA LEU A 246 8.85 3.05 -20.35
C LEU A 246 10.00 2.18 -19.84
N SER A 247 9.68 1.06 -19.19
CA SER A 247 10.65 0.07 -18.69
C SER A 247 11.04 -0.98 -19.73
N ARG A 248 10.56 -0.85 -20.99
CA ARG A 248 10.77 -1.81 -22.08
C ARG A 248 12.23 -2.26 -22.20
N HIS A 249 13.16 -1.33 -22.22
CA HIS A 249 14.60 -1.64 -22.40
C HIS A 249 15.12 -2.57 -21.28
N LEU A 250 14.69 -2.35 -20.02
CA LEU A 250 15.10 -3.17 -18.88
C LEU A 250 14.53 -4.61 -19.00
N TYR A 251 13.28 -4.74 -19.41
CA TYR A 251 12.64 -6.04 -19.60
C TYR A 251 13.23 -6.80 -20.79
N GLU A 252 13.49 -6.12 -21.91
CA GLU A 252 14.16 -6.71 -23.08
C GLU A 252 15.58 -7.17 -22.79
N GLU A 253 16.38 -6.35 -22.08
CA GLU A 253 17.74 -6.69 -21.72
C GLU A 253 17.82 -7.88 -20.76
N ARG A 254 16.94 -7.92 -19.77
CA ARG A 254 17.00 -8.92 -18.70
C ARG A 254 16.28 -10.21 -19.03
N TYR A 255 15.13 -10.14 -19.66
CA TYR A 255 14.25 -11.28 -19.92
C TYR A 255 14.03 -11.56 -21.40
N GLY A 256 14.44 -10.66 -22.27
CA GLY A 256 14.20 -10.75 -23.72
C GLY A 256 12.72 -10.65 -24.11
N VAL A 257 11.84 -10.14 -23.22
CA VAL A 257 10.40 -9.92 -23.44
C VAL A 257 9.98 -8.55 -22.92
N VAL A 258 8.95 -8.00 -23.53
CA VAL A 258 8.21 -6.85 -23.01
C VAL A 258 6.86 -7.34 -22.49
N PRO A 259 6.58 -7.21 -21.18
CA PRO A 259 5.32 -7.66 -20.64
C PRO A 259 4.16 -6.75 -21.09
N HIS A 260 3.10 -7.35 -21.60
CA HIS A 260 1.85 -6.67 -21.97
C HIS A 260 0.68 -7.34 -21.24
N PHE A 261 -0.31 -6.57 -20.84
CA PHE A 261 -1.48 -7.07 -20.13
C PHE A 261 -2.76 -6.84 -20.92
N LYS A 262 -3.62 -7.87 -20.92
CA LYS A 262 -5.02 -7.73 -21.28
C LYS A 262 -5.83 -7.40 -20.03
N ALA A 263 -6.94 -6.69 -20.20
CA ALA A 263 -7.78 -6.30 -19.10
C ALA A 263 -9.27 -6.45 -19.39
N GLY A 264 -9.97 -7.16 -18.52
CA GLY A 264 -11.43 -7.24 -18.49
C GLY A 264 -12.01 -6.48 -17.30
N LEU A 265 -12.95 -5.55 -17.54
CA LEU A 265 -13.53 -4.73 -16.49
C LEU A 265 -15.05 -4.85 -16.44
N HIS A 266 -15.56 -4.98 -15.21
CA HIS A 266 -17.00 -4.95 -14.95
C HIS A 266 -17.29 -4.29 -13.59
N ALA A 267 -18.48 -3.74 -13.47
CA ALA A 267 -18.97 -3.12 -12.23
C ALA A 267 -20.33 -3.70 -11.83
N GLY A 268 -20.52 -3.89 -10.54
CA GLY A 268 -21.79 -4.39 -10.03
C GLY A 268 -21.76 -4.66 -8.54
N LYS A 269 -22.83 -5.27 -8.06
CA LYS A 269 -22.98 -5.68 -6.66
C LYS A 269 -22.23 -6.98 -6.38
N VAL A 270 -21.62 -7.02 -5.22
CA VAL A 270 -20.98 -8.20 -4.65
C VAL A 270 -21.31 -8.32 -3.18
N THR A 271 -21.27 -9.54 -2.65
CA THR A 271 -21.30 -9.78 -1.21
C THR A 271 -19.86 -9.93 -0.73
N ALA A 272 -19.44 -9.02 0.14
CA ALA A 272 -18.11 -9.05 0.77
C ALA A 272 -18.25 -9.65 2.17
N GLY A 273 -17.34 -10.56 2.53
CA GLY A 273 -17.31 -11.18 3.84
C GLY A 273 -16.01 -11.94 4.08
N GLU A 274 -15.73 -12.21 5.36
CA GLU A 274 -14.61 -13.07 5.76
C GLU A 274 -15.00 -14.54 5.60
N VAL A 275 -14.11 -15.34 5.01
CA VAL A 275 -14.26 -16.79 4.82
C VAL A 275 -13.02 -17.50 5.34
N GLY A 276 -13.21 -18.67 5.93
CA GLY A 276 -12.17 -19.54 6.46
C GLY A 276 -12.02 -19.47 7.98
N GLU A 277 -11.59 -20.58 8.60
CA GLU A 277 -11.32 -20.67 10.04
C GLU A 277 -9.83 -20.50 10.35
N ASP A 278 -8.96 -21.30 9.71
CA ASP A 278 -7.51 -21.27 9.94
C ASP A 278 -6.84 -20.08 9.24
N LYS A 279 -7.26 -19.78 8.02
CA LYS A 279 -6.84 -18.63 7.23
C LYS A 279 -8.07 -17.84 6.83
N ARG A 280 -8.25 -16.67 7.40
CA ARG A 280 -9.34 -15.76 7.06
C ARG A 280 -8.95 -14.86 5.90
N GLU A 281 -9.76 -14.88 4.87
CA GLU A 281 -9.62 -14.01 3.70
C GLU A 281 -10.91 -13.24 3.46
N ILE A 282 -10.79 -11.99 3.02
CA ILE A 282 -11.93 -11.22 2.54
C ILE A 282 -12.24 -11.71 1.13
N VAL A 283 -13.43 -12.24 0.92
CA VAL A 283 -13.85 -12.79 -0.37
C VAL A 283 -15.06 -12.00 -0.87
N PHE A 284 -15.02 -11.69 -2.17
CA PHE A 284 -16.11 -11.08 -2.88
C PHE A 284 -16.88 -12.14 -3.67
N HIS A 285 -18.12 -12.39 -3.30
CA HIS A 285 -19.01 -13.30 -3.99
C HIS A 285 -20.03 -12.54 -4.85
N GLY A 286 -20.24 -13.01 -6.07
CA GLY A 286 -21.26 -12.44 -6.95
C GLY A 286 -20.92 -12.67 -8.43
N ASP A 287 -21.92 -12.46 -9.27
CA ASP A 287 -21.77 -12.57 -10.72
C ASP A 287 -20.80 -11.53 -11.29
N THR A 288 -20.65 -10.40 -10.62
CA THR A 288 -19.78 -9.28 -11.00
C THR A 288 -18.31 -9.70 -11.17
N VAL A 289 -17.78 -10.45 -10.20
CA VAL A 289 -16.38 -10.93 -10.25
C VAL A 289 -16.18 -11.88 -11.42
N ASN A 290 -17.06 -12.86 -11.56
CA ASN A 290 -17.02 -13.84 -12.64
C ASN A 290 -17.20 -13.20 -14.02
N THR A 291 -18.05 -12.16 -14.11
CA THR A 291 -18.27 -11.42 -15.33
C THR A 291 -17.00 -10.68 -15.78
N ALA A 292 -16.32 -10.00 -14.83
CA ALA A 292 -15.06 -9.30 -15.14
C ALA A 292 -13.98 -10.27 -15.64
N ALA A 293 -13.84 -11.44 -15.02
CA ALA A 293 -12.91 -12.48 -15.46
C ALA A 293 -13.21 -12.94 -16.89
N ARG A 294 -14.48 -13.21 -17.19
CA ARG A 294 -14.88 -13.65 -18.54
C ARG A 294 -14.74 -12.56 -19.61
N ILE A 295 -14.91 -11.29 -19.25
CA ILE A 295 -14.63 -10.18 -20.17
C ILE A 295 -13.13 -10.14 -20.50
N GLU A 296 -12.27 -10.50 -19.55
CA GLU A 296 -10.84 -10.60 -19.81
C GLU A 296 -10.52 -11.75 -20.78
N ASP A 297 -11.13 -12.95 -20.61
CA ASP A 297 -10.99 -14.07 -21.54
C ASP A 297 -11.30 -13.64 -22.99
N GLU A 298 -12.35 -12.82 -23.19
CA GLU A 298 -12.77 -12.33 -24.50
C GLU A 298 -11.79 -11.34 -25.16
N CYS A 299 -10.87 -10.76 -24.38
CA CYS A 299 -9.84 -9.88 -24.93
C CYS A 299 -9.00 -10.59 -26.00
N SER A 300 -8.70 -11.87 -25.81
CA SER A 300 -7.93 -12.67 -26.76
C SER A 300 -8.74 -12.96 -28.02
N GLU A 301 -10.01 -13.30 -27.89
CA GLU A 301 -10.89 -13.66 -29.01
C GLU A 301 -11.21 -12.44 -29.91
N LEU A 302 -11.31 -11.25 -29.28
CA LEU A 302 -11.64 -10.00 -29.97
C LEU A 302 -10.41 -9.17 -30.36
N ASP A 303 -9.21 -9.66 -30.07
CA ASP A 303 -7.93 -8.98 -30.30
C ASP A 303 -7.90 -7.55 -29.71
N GLU A 304 -8.28 -7.42 -28.43
CA GLU A 304 -8.34 -6.16 -27.74
C GLU A 304 -7.53 -6.19 -26.44
N ALA A 305 -6.85 -5.09 -26.16
CA ALA A 305 -6.05 -4.94 -24.96
C ALA A 305 -6.90 -4.72 -23.70
N ILE A 306 -8.07 -4.08 -23.86
CA ILE A 306 -8.97 -3.78 -22.77
C ILE A 306 -10.42 -3.82 -23.23
N LEU A 307 -11.21 -4.59 -22.49
CA LEU A 307 -12.65 -4.69 -22.69
C LEU A 307 -13.38 -4.31 -21.39
N LEU A 308 -14.52 -3.67 -21.55
CA LEU A 308 -15.41 -3.34 -20.43
C LEU A 308 -16.87 -3.57 -20.81
N SER A 309 -17.67 -3.84 -19.80
CA SER A 309 -19.11 -3.96 -19.99
C SER A 309 -19.78 -2.62 -20.21
N GLU A 310 -20.92 -2.64 -20.88
CA GLU A 310 -21.78 -1.46 -21.09
C GLU A 310 -22.21 -0.82 -19.78
N GLU A 311 -22.52 -1.64 -18.77
CA GLU A 311 -22.90 -1.18 -17.43
C GLU A 311 -21.81 -0.31 -16.80
N LEU A 312 -20.54 -0.73 -16.89
CA LEU A 312 -19.43 0.08 -16.39
C LEU A 312 -19.23 1.34 -17.23
N LEU A 313 -19.34 1.24 -18.56
CA LEU A 313 -19.16 2.37 -19.47
C LEU A 313 -20.14 3.51 -19.15
N PHE A 314 -21.41 3.19 -18.86
CA PHE A 314 -22.41 4.20 -18.54
C PHE A 314 -22.24 4.86 -17.17
N LEU A 315 -21.44 4.29 -16.28
CA LEU A 315 -21.11 4.90 -14.99
C LEU A 315 -20.04 6.00 -15.10
N PHE A 316 -19.36 6.09 -16.24
CA PHE A 316 -18.32 7.09 -16.40
C PHE A 316 -18.88 8.48 -16.75
N PRO A 317 -18.25 9.55 -16.25
CA PRO A 317 -18.64 10.91 -16.59
C PRO A 317 -18.46 11.16 -18.11
N VAL A 318 -19.51 11.57 -18.80
CA VAL A 318 -19.51 11.85 -20.25
C VAL A 318 -18.41 12.84 -20.65
N ARG A 319 -18.09 13.81 -19.77
CA ARG A 319 -17.04 14.79 -19.98
C ARG A 319 -15.66 14.14 -20.16
N LEU A 320 -15.38 13.08 -19.40
CA LEU A 320 -14.08 12.39 -19.42
C LEU A 320 -14.01 11.41 -20.58
N LEU A 321 -15.12 10.76 -20.95
CA LEU A 321 -15.20 9.86 -22.11
C LEU A 321 -14.83 10.54 -23.41
N LYS A 322 -14.99 11.87 -23.54
CA LYS A 322 -14.58 12.62 -24.73
C LYS A 322 -13.08 12.49 -25.06
N ASN A 323 -12.25 12.18 -24.10
CA ASN A 323 -10.81 11.97 -24.27
C ASN A 323 -10.45 10.57 -24.75
N TYR A 324 -11.43 9.69 -24.82
CA TYR A 324 -11.26 8.30 -25.21
C TYR A 324 -12.07 8.00 -26.47
N THR A 325 -11.62 6.99 -27.21
CA THR A 325 -12.37 6.35 -28.27
C THR A 325 -12.95 5.06 -27.72
N THR A 326 -14.26 4.90 -27.81
CA THR A 326 -14.94 3.66 -27.42
C THR A 326 -15.47 2.99 -28.68
N ARG A 327 -15.28 1.66 -28.78
CA ARG A 327 -15.78 0.87 -29.92
C ARG A 327 -16.64 -0.28 -29.37
N TYR A 328 -17.85 -0.41 -29.88
CA TYR A 328 -18.70 -1.56 -29.59
C TYR A 328 -18.13 -2.82 -30.25
N LYS A 329 -17.99 -3.88 -29.46
CA LYS A 329 -17.39 -5.16 -29.89
C LYS A 329 -18.37 -6.31 -30.05
N GLY A 330 -19.61 -6.06 -29.73
CA GLY A 330 -20.68 -7.05 -29.81
C GLY A 330 -21.34 -7.32 -28.46
N SER A 331 -22.38 -8.14 -28.53
CA SER A 331 -23.06 -8.63 -27.32
C SER A 331 -22.81 -10.12 -27.22
N ILE A 332 -22.22 -10.55 -26.11
CA ILE A 332 -21.85 -11.94 -25.86
C ILE A 332 -22.59 -12.50 -24.67
N THR A 333 -23.00 -13.75 -24.81
CA THR A 333 -23.56 -14.51 -23.70
C THR A 333 -22.42 -15.24 -23.00
N LEU A 334 -21.99 -14.69 -21.89
CA LEU A 334 -20.95 -15.29 -21.09
C LEU A 334 -21.40 -16.62 -20.48
N ARG A 335 -20.50 -17.61 -20.42
CA ARG A 335 -20.80 -18.95 -19.90
C ARG A 335 -21.41 -18.89 -18.51
N GLY A 336 -22.63 -19.45 -18.33
CA GLY A 336 -23.39 -19.47 -17.07
C GLY A 336 -24.20 -18.21 -16.79
N ARG A 337 -24.29 -17.27 -17.73
CA ARG A 337 -25.21 -16.11 -17.67
C ARG A 337 -26.29 -16.27 -18.75
N PHE A 338 -27.54 -15.92 -18.42
CA PHE A 338 -28.66 -16.02 -19.38
C PHE A 338 -28.85 -14.75 -20.20
N THR A 339 -28.37 -13.60 -19.68
CA THR A 339 -28.48 -12.31 -20.37
C THR A 339 -27.19 -11.97 -21.06
N PRO A 340 -27.23 -11.60 -22.37
CA PRO A 340 -26.05 -11.15 -23.08
C PRO A 340 -25.54 -9.83 -22.49
N ILE A 341 -24.23 -9.61 -22.55
CA ILE A 341 -23.56 -8.38 -22.13
C ILE A 341 -22.95 -7.71 -23.34
N SER A 342 -23.22 -6.42 -23.50
CA SER A 342 -22.58 -5.58 -24.51
C SER A 342 -21.17 -5.23 -24.07
N LEU A 343 -20.18 -5.51 -24.92
CA LEU A 343 -18.77 -5.21 -24.69
C LEU A 343 -18.29 -4.03 -25.52
N TYR A 344 -17.43 -3.26 -24.89
CA TYR A 344 -16.78 -2.12 -25.52
C TYR A 344 -15.27 -2.17 -25.28
N SER A 345 -14.50 -1.86 -26.31
CA SER A 345 -13.10 -1.49 -26.12
C SER A 345 -12.97 0.00 -25.91
N ILE A 346 -11.92 0.42 -25.20
CA ILE A 346 -11.64 1.81 -24.90
C ILE A 346 -10.16 2.12 -25.09
N SER A 347 -9.85 3.23 -25.78
CA SER A 347 -8.48 3.68 -25.99
C SER A 347 -8.38 5.20 -25.86
N PRO A 348 -7.29 5.75 -25.30
CA PRO A 348 -7.06 7.19 -25.27
C PRO A 348 -6.84 7.72 -26.69
N LYS A 349 -7.39 8.91 -27.00
CA LYS A 349 -7.26 9.51 -28.34
C LYS A 349 -5.84 9.88 -28.74
N ASN A 350 -4.94 10.10 -27.77
CA ASN A 350 -3.58 10.63 -27.98
C ASN A 350 -2.49 9.80 -27.27
N SER A 351 -2.56 8.47 -27.20
CA SER A 351 -1.53 7.68 -26.52
C SER A 351 -0.65 6.87 -27.46
N VAL A 352 0.60 6.68 -27.03
CA VAL A 352 1.59 5.80 -27.66
C VAL A 352 1.20 4.32 -27.46
N VAL A 353 0.56 4.00 -26.34
CA VAL A 353 0.16 2.65 -25.91
C VAL A 353 -0.78 1.97 -26.92
N SER A 354 -1.71 2.72 -27.52
CA SER A 354 -2.62 2.18 -28.54
C SER A 354 -1.89 1.73 -29.81
N ARG A 355 -0.74 2.36 -30.13
CA ARG A 355 0.08 2.00 -31.31
C ARG A 355 0.95 0.76 -31.06
N GLU A 356 1.43 0.60 -29.84
CA GLU A 356 2.27 -0.55 -29.48
C GLU A 356 1.46 -1.84 -29.39
N TRP A 357 0.23 -1.80 -28.86
CA TRP A 357 -0.67 -2.96 -28.90
C TRP A 357 -1.02 -3.38 -30.33
N GLU A 358 -1.37 -2.43 -31.20
CA GLU A 358 -1.64 -2.72 -32.62
C GLU A 358 -0.41 -3.31 -33.35
N ALA A 359 0.80 -2.99 -32.90
CA ALA A 359 2.02 -3.56 -33.45
C ALA A 359 2.31 -4.97 -32.91
N CYS A 360 2.01 -5.22 -31.65
CA CYS A 360 2.22 -6.52 -31.00
C CYS A 360 1.20 -7.57 -31.45
N SER A 361 -0.07 -7.20 -31.65
CA SER A 361 -1.13 -8.09 -32.09
C SER A 361 -0.97 -8.54 -33.58
N ARG A 362 -0.28 -7.74 -34.40
CA ARG A 362 -0.02 -8.07 -35.81
C ARG A 362 1.15 -9.03 -36.07
N CYS A 363 1.96 -9.33 -35.04
CA CYS A 363 3.09 -10.26 -35.15
C CYS A 363 3.02 -11.38 -34.10
N PRO A 364 2.05 -12.30 -34.20
CA PRO A 364 2.00 -13.43 -33.27
C PRO A 364 3.10 -14.44 -33.65
N GLY A 365 4.29 -14.29 -33.08
CA GLY A 365 5.35 -15.29 -33.23
C GLY A 365 6.77 -14.79 -33.50
N GLU A 366 7.00 -13.54 -33.83
CA GLU A 366 8.34 -13.02 -34.06
C GLU A 366 8.56 -11.73 -33.20
N ARG A 367 9.29 -11.87 -32.11
CA ARG A 367 9.88 -10.78 -31.30
C ARG A 367 8.87 -9.72 -30.77
N CYS A 368 8.13 -10.09 -29.73
CA CYS A 368 7.69 -9.12 -28.72
C CYS A 368 8.60 -9.22 -27.51
#